data_1790d924fb78e1b1bc087d68adfdcd4a
#
_entry.id   1790d924fb78e1b1bc087d68adfdcd4a
#
_cell.length_a   1.000
_cell.length_b   1.000
_cell.length_c   1.000
_cell.angle_alpha   90.00
_cell.angle_beta   90.00
_cell.angle_gamma   90.00
#
_symmetry.space_group_name_H-M   'P 1'
#
loop_
_entity.id
_entity.type
_entity.pdbx_description
1 polymer ?
#
loop_
_entity_poly.entity_id
_entity_poly.type
_entity_poly.pdbx_seq_one_letter_code
_entity_poly.pdbx_strand_id
1 'polypeptide(L)'
;MFSEHLAWSSHDGVYFNDLLPLPYNAETLDCVIRHIDEVQHTLNTRLLLENPSTYVSFGASDMDEVEFLRAIAGRTGCGLLLDVNNVYVSSVNHGFDAAAYIDRFPVELVGEIHLAGFAEDQDADAGRLLIDAHGAPVADAVWSLYRRTLARSGPIPTLIEWDNDVPDFAKVVAEVSLARVILVEEATRRNRRRAA
;
A
#
# COMPACT_ATOMS: atom_id res chain seq x y z
N MET A 1 -6.96 11.60 -10.70
CA MET A 1 -7.00 10.83 -9.45
C MET A 1 -6.00 11.49 -8.52
N PHE A 2 -6.25 11.54 -7.25
CA PHE A 2 -5.37 12.11 -6.22
C PHE A 2 -5.21 11.08 -5.12
N SER A 3 -3.98 10.82 -4.69
CA SER A 3 -3.67 9.88 -3.60
C SER A 3 -2.77 10.55 -2.57
N GLU A 4 -2.79 10.02 -1.35
CA GLU A 4 -1.98 10.47 -0.24
C GLU A 4 -1.68 9.31 0.71
N HIS A 5 -0.52 9.32 1.34
CA HIS A 5 -0.13 8.28 2.29
C HIS A 5 -0.82 8.45 3.64
N LEU A 6 -1.11 7.33 4.31
CA LEU A 6 -1.51 7.31 5.71
C LEU A 6 -0.28 7.51 6.62
N ALA A 7 0.28 8.71 6.61
CA ALA A 7 1.51 9.04 7.30
C ALA A 7 1.53 10.51 7.74
N TRP A 8 2.52 10.89 8.51
CA TRP A 8 2.82 12.29 8.81
C TRP A 8 4.30 12.58 8.55
N SER A 9 4.64 13.83 8.19
CA SER A 9 5.98 14.23 7.80
C SER A 9 6.42 15.57 8.39
N SER A 10 5.64 16.18 9.30
CA SER A 10 6.00 17.46 9.91
C SER A 10 5.50 17.57 11.35
N HIS A 11 6.32 18.18 12.22
CA HIS A 11 5.96 18.47 13.61
C HIS A 11 6.61 19.79 14.04
N ASP A 12 5.85 20.66 14.72
CA ASP A 12 6.28 21.96 15.22
C ASP A 12 7.02 22.80 14.18
N GLY A 13 6.54 22.79 12.92
CA GLY A 13 7.14 23.56 11.82
C GLY A 13 8.43 22.96 11.25
N VAL A 14 8.86 21.80 11.72
CA VAL A 14 9.96 21.02 11.17
C VAL A 14 9.40 19.97 10.21
N TYR A 15 9.94 19.91 9.00
CA TYR A 15 9.63 18.87 8.03
C TYR A 15 10.66 17.72 8.16
N PHE A 16 10.15 16.51 8.20
CA PHE A 16 10.94 15.27 8.17
C PHE A 16 10.86 14.69 6.76
N ASN A 17 12.00 14.33 6.22
CA ASN A 17 12.05 13.73 4.88
C ASN A 17 11.76 12.22 4.97
N ASP A 18 10.63 11.87 5.56
CA ASP A 18 10.18 10.48 5.73
C ASP A 18 8.66 10.41 5.91
N LEU A 19 8.08 9.25 5.69
CA LEU A 19 6.69 8.92 5.95
C LEU A 19 6.59 8.25 7.32
N LEU A 20 6.21 9.02 8.34
CA LEU A 20 6.17 8.53 9.71
C LEU A 20 4.81 7.88 10.02
N PRO A 21 4.79 6.69 10.65
CA PRO A 21 3.56 5.97 10.96
C PRO A 21 2.73 6.67 12.04
N LEU A 22 1.46 6.32 12.12
CA LEU A 22 0.49 6.83 13.07
C LEU A 22 0.08 5.73 14.07
N PRO A 23 -0.25 6.06 15.33
CA PRO A 23 -0.94 5.12 16.20
C PRO A 23 -2.37 4.89 15.70
N TYR A 24 -2.76 3.64 15.52
CA TYR A 24 -4.11 3.28 15.05
C TYR A 24 -5.07 3.19 16.24
N ASN A 25 -5.64 4.33 16.60
CA ASN A 25 -6.60 4.48 17.69
C ASN A 25 -7.71 5.48 17.33
N ALA A 26 -8.71 5.63 18.20
CA ALA A 26 -9.88 6.47 17.93
C ALA A 26 -9.52 7.96 17.74
N GLU A 27 -8.56 8.49 18.50
CA GLU A 27 -8.16 9.90 18.41
C GLU A 27 -7.52 10.21 17.06
N THR A 28 -6.58 9.36 16.64
CA THR A 28 -5.90 9.49 15.33
C THR A 28 -6.90 9.27 14.19
N LEU A 29 -7.81 8.29 14.34
CA LEU A 29 -8.87 8.03 13.36
C LEU A 29 -9.71 9.29 13.10
N ASP A 30 -10.18 9.94 14.15
CA ASP A 30 -10.99 11.17 14.04
C ASP A 30 -10.19 12.33 13.44
N CYS A 31 -8.87 12.41 13.70
CA CYS A 31 -8.00 13.40 13.10
C CYS A 31 -7.84 13.18 11.59
N VAL A 32 -7.50 11.97 11.17
CA VAL A 32 -7.31 11.60 9.75
C VAL A 32 -8.61 11.81 8.96
N ILE A 33 -9.76 11.40 9.51
CA ILE A 33 -11.07 11.61 8.87
C ILE A 33 -11.31 13.09 8.58
N ARG A 34 -11.08 13.96 9.55
CA ARG A 34 -11.28 15.42 9.33
C ARG A 34 -10.37 15.96 8.23
N HIS A 35 -9.11 15.53 8.18
CA HIS A 35 -8.18 15.96 7.12
C HIS A 35 -8.61 15.45 5.75
N ILE A 36 -9.03 14.18 5.63
CA ILE A 36 -9.51 13.63 4.37
C ILE A 36 -10.77 14.36 3.88
N ASP A 37 -11.73 14.62 4.77
CA ASP A 37 -12.95 15.36 4.42
C ASP A 37 -12.63 16.77 3.94
N GLU A 38 -11.71 17.47 4.60
CA GLU A 38 -11.25 18.81 4.20
C GLU A 38 -10.59 18.79 2.82
N VAL A 39 -9.69 17.84 2.57
CA VAL A 39 -8.99 17.69 1.28
C VAL A 39 -9.99 17.34 0.17
N GLN A 40 -10.87 16.36 0.39
CA GLN A 40 -11.87 15.96 -0.61
C GLN A 40 -12.84 17.12 -0.93
N HIS A 41 -13.25 17.89 0.08
CA HIS A 41 -14.09 19.07 -0.10
C HIS A 41 -13.37 20.16 -0.90
N THR A 42 -12.11 20.47 -0.52
CA THR A 42 -11.33 21.54 -1.15
C THR A 42 -11.01 21.22 -2.60
N LEU A 43 -10.61 19.99 -2.89
CA LEU A 43 -10.25 19.56 -4.24
C LEU A 43 -11.45 19.13 -5.07
N ASN A 44 -12.63 19.02 -4.45
CA ASN A 44 -13.84 18.48 -5.07
C ASN A 44 -13.57 17.16 -5.83
N THR A 45 -12.77 16.29 -5.19
CA THR A 45 -12.38 15.01 -5.78
C THR A 45 -12.24 13.93 -4.70
N ARG A 46 -12.49 12.69 -5.08
CA ARG A 46 -12.27 11.54 -4.21
C ARG A 46 -10.78 11.26 -4.08
N LEU A 47 -10.29 11.17 -2.84
CA LEU A 47 -8.92 10.78 -2.51
C LEU A 47 -8.81 9.26 -2.50
N LEU A 48 -7.63 8.75 -2.87
CA LEU A 48 -7.18 7.39 -2.53
C LEU A 48 -6.19 7.48 -1.38
N LEU A 49 -6.47 6.78 -0.29
CA LEU A 49 -5.57 6.68 0.85
C LEU A 49 -4.70 5.44 0.74
N GLU A 50 -3.39 5.62 0.84
CA GLU A 50 -2.40 4.57 0.66
C GLU A 50 -1.95 3.99 2.01
N ASN A 51 -1.80 2.65 2.08
CA ASN A 51 -1.16 1.97 3.19
C ASN A 51 0.35 2.20 3.15
N PRO A 52 0.96 2.73 4.23
CA PRO A 52 2.38 3.01 4.27
C PRO A 52 3.21 1.74 4.51
N SER A 53 4.49 1.79 4.17
CA SER A 53 5.50 0.92 4.79
C SER A 53 5.79 1.38 6.21
N THR A 54 5.98 0.45 7.16
CA THR A 54 6.19 0.80 8.56
C THR A 54 7.39 0.06 9.17
N TYR A 55 8.12 0.78 10.04
CA TYR A 55 9.33 0.31 10.73
C TYR A 55 9.17 0.25 12.24
N VAL A 56 8.15 0.96 12.74
CA VAL A 56 7.84 1.01 14.17
C VAL A 56 6.33 0.82 14.36
N SER A 57 5.96 0.28 15.52
CA SER A 57 4.57 0.17 15.96
C SER A 57 4.37 0.92 17.27
N PHE A 58 3.15 1.36 17.53
CA PHE A 58 2.82 2.12 18.72
C PHE A 58 2.03 1.27 19.71
N GLY A 59 2.46 1.22 20.96
CA GLY A 59 1.71 0.58 22.04
C GLY A 59 0.34 1.22 22.33
N ALA A 60 0.10 2.43 21.78
CA ALA A 60 -1.19 3.14 21.89
C ALA A 60 -2.17 2.74 20.76
N SER A 61 -1.79 1.86 19.84
CA SER A 61 -2.69 1.33 18.82
C SER A 61 -3.62 0.28 19.48
N ASP A 62 -4.92 0.42 19.27
CA ASP A 62 -5.97 -0.47 19.78
C ASP A 62 -6.74 -1.19 18.64
N MET A 63 -6.39 -0.91 17.39
CA MET A 63 -6.88 -1.59 16.18
C MET A 63 -5.73 -1.85 15.20
N ASP A 64 -5.93 -2.79 14.27
CA ASP A 64 -4.95 -3.03 13.22
C ASP A 64 -5.14 -2.09 12.02
N GLU A 65 -4.13 -2.04 11.15
CA GLU A 65 -4.10 -1.14 9.99
C GLU A 65 -5.27 -1.37 9.02
N VAL A 66 -5.65 -2.63 8.77
CA VAL A 66 -6.75 -2.95 7.85
C VAL A 66 -8.08 -2.47 8.41
N GLU A 67 -8.28 -2.61 9.72
CA GLU A 67 -9.47 -2.10 10.42
C GLU A 67 -9.50 -0.57 10.38
N PHE A 68 -8.35 0.07 10.62
CA PHE A 68 -8.19 1.52 10.59
C PHE A 68 -8.50 2.10 9.20
N LEU A 69 -7.90 1.55 8.13
CA LEU A 69 -8.16 1.96 6.75
C LEU A 69 -9.63 1.76 6.35
N ARG A 70 -10.23 0.63 6.77
CA ARG A 70 -11.66 0.35 6.51
C ARG A 70 -12.56 1.36 7.21
N ALA A 71 -12.25 1.72 8.46
CA ALA A 71 -13.01 2.71 9.21
C ALA A 71 -12.93 4.11 8.58
N ILE A 72 -11.73 4.53 8.14
CA ILE A 72 -11.54 5.79 7.43
C ILE A 72 -12.38 5.82 6.15
N ALA A 73 -12.21 4.82 5.28
CA ALA A 73 -12.92 4.78 4.00
C ALA A 73 -14.45 4.72 4.18
N GLY A 74 -14.91 3.99 5.20
CA GLY A 74 -16.35 3.90 5.53
C GLY A 74 -16.94 5.23 6.02
N ARG A 75 -16.15 6.07 6.69
CA ARG A 75 -16.62 7.35 7.25
C ARG A 75 -16.49 8.52 6.28
N THR A 76 -15.45 8.54 5.45
CA THR A 76 -15.13 9.66 4.54
C THR A 76 -15.58 9.41 3.09
N GLY A 77 -15.86 8.16 2.72
CA GLY A 77 -16.12 7.77 1.34
C GLY A 77 -14.87 7.83 0.43
N CYS A 78 -13.67 8.03 0.99
CA CYS A 78 -12.43 7.93 0.21
C CYS A 78 -12.24 6.53 -0.37
N GLY A 79 -11.42 6.41 -1.40
CA GLY A 79 -10.94 5.11 -1.89
C GLY A 79 -9.66 4.72 -1.18
N LEU A 80 -9.15 3.55 -1.53
CA LEU A 80 -7.84 3.08 -1.09
C LEU A 80 -6.91 2.91 -2.28
N LEU A 81 -5.65 3.20 -2.08
CA LEU A 81 -4.54 2.77 -2.89
C LEU A 81 -3.86 1.65 -2.11
N LEU A 82 -3.69 0.50 -2.76
CA LEU A 82 -3.00 -0.63 -2.15
C LEU A 82 -1.57 -0.70 -2.71
N ASP A 83 -0.59 -0.30 -1.91
CA ASP A 83 0.79 -0.61 -2.20
C ASP A 83 1.13 -2.01 -1.65
N VAL A 84 1.41 -2.94 -2.57
CA VAL A 84 1.69 -4.35 -2.25
C VAL A 84 3.12 -4.52 -1.75
N ASN A 85 4.06 -3.65 -2.18
CA ASN A 85 5.41 -3.63 -1.66
C ASN A 85 5.43 -3.21 -0.19
N ASN A 86 4.66 -2.18 0.18
CA ASN A 86 4.51 -1.70 1.55
C ASN A 86 3.96 -2.78 2.49
N VAL A 87 2.98 -3.56 2.01
CA VAL A 87 2.48 -4.73 2.76
C VAL A 87 3.60 -5.74 2.99
N TYR A 88 4.40 -6.05 1.95
CA TYR A 88 5.48 -7.01 2.09
C TYR A 88 6.59 -6.51 3.01
N VAL A 89 7.06 -5.28 2.83
CA VAL A 89 8.06 -4.61 3.69
C VAL A 89 7.61 -4.63 5.15
N SER A 90 6.41 -4.14 5.43
CA SER A 90 5.85 -4.12 6.79
C SER A 90 5.69 -5.51 7.37
N SER A 91 5.31 -6.51 6.56
CA SER A 91 5.13 -7.89 7.02
C SER A 91 6.45 -8.52 7.52
N VAL A 92 7.55 -8.25 6.83
CA VAL A 92 8.89 -8.71 7.24
C VAL A 92 9.36 -7.98 8.49
N ASN A 93 9.22 -6.65 8.52
CA ASN A 93 9.70 -5.80 9.62
C ASN A 93 8.95 -6.06 10.93
N HIS A 94 7.66 -6.39 10.87
CA HIS A 94 6.82 -6.64 12.06
C HIS A 94 6.48 -8.12 12.30
N GLY A 95 6.87 -9.02 11.41
CA GLY A 95 6.68 -10.47 11.58
C GLY A 95 5.23 -10.94 11.41
N PHE A 96 4.41 -10.28 10.58
CA PHE A 96 3.05 -10.74 10.29
C PHE A 96 2.93 -11.41 8.90
N ASP A 97 1.82 -12.12 8.66
CA ASP A 97 1.55 -12.78 7.38
C ASP A 97 0.96 -11.79 6.37
N ALA A 98 1.77 -11.44 5.35
CA ALA A 98 1.36 -10.57 4.26
C ALA A 98 0.17 -11.11 3.46
N ALA A 99 0.06 -12.44 3.30
CA ALA A 99 -1.07 -13.04 2.59
C ALA A 99 -2.37 -12.91 3.38
N ALA A 100 -2.32 -13.09 4.70
CA ALA A 100 -3.47 -12.88 5.58
C ALA A 100 -3.88 -11.39 5.61
N TYR A 101 -2.91 -10.45 5.56
CA TYR A 101 -3.20 -9.03 5.42
C TYR A 101 -3.98 -8.75 4.13
N ILE A 102 -3.49 -9.22 2.97
CA ILE A 102 -4.17 -9.07 1.68
C ILE A 102 -5.57 -9.69 1.72
N ASP A 103 -5.75 -10.84 2.36
CA ASP A 103 -7.07 -11.51 2.45
C ASP A 103 -8.12 -10.70 3.23
N ARG A 104 -7.68 -9.92 4.21
CA ARG A 104 -8.55 -9.05 5.01
C ARG A 104 -8.74 -7.66 4.40
N PHE A 105 -7.84 -7.24 3.50
CA PHE A 105 -7.87 -5.91 2.91
C PHE A 105 -9.18 -5.68 2.13
N PRO A 106 -9.81 -4.49 2.25
CA PRO A 106 -11.06 -4.16 1.57
C PRO A 106 -10.83 -3.85 0.09
N VAL A 107 -10.55 -4.89 -0.70
CA VAL A 107 -10.19 -4.76 -2.13
C VAL A 107 -11.29 -4.13 -2.97
N GLU A 108 -12.52 -4.13 -2.50
CA GLU A 108 -13.66 -3.46 -3.13
C GLU A 108 -13.56 -1.92 -3.09
N LEU A 109 -12.73 -1.37 -2.22
CA LEU A 109 -12.49 0.06 -2.07
C LEU A 109 -11.23 0.54 -2.81
N VAL A 110 -10.44 -0.41 -3.35
CA VAL A 110 -9.17 -0.12 -4.01
C VAL A 110 -9.40 0.46 -5.40
N GLY A 111 -8.88 1.65 -5.64
CA GLY A 111 -8.91 2.33 -6.93
C GLY A 111 -7.64 2.17 -7.75
N GLU A 112 -6.51 1.90 -7.09
CA GLU A 112 -5.18 1.74 -7.69
C GLU A 112 -4.31 0.80 -6.86
N ILE A 113 -3.37 0.12 -7.51
CA ILE A 113 -2.37 -0.75 -6.89
C ILE A 113 -0.98 -0.21 -7.26
N HIS A 114 -0.08 -0.08 -6.27
CA HIS A 114 1.33 0.16 -6.51
C HIS A 114 2.16 -1.11 -6.30
N LEU A 115 3.21 -1.25 -7.11
CA LEU A 115 4.22 -2.30 -7.04
C LEU A 115 5.59 -1.66 -7.16
N ALA A 116 6.46 -1.94 -6.22
CA ALA A 116 7.82 -1.43 -6.18
C ALA A 116 8.80 -2.51 -5.72
N GLY A 117 10.08 -2.18 -5.70
CA GLY A 117 11.12 -2.97 -5.06
C GLY A 117 11.58 -2.31 -3.76
N PHE A 118 12.24 -3.09 -2.92
CA PHE A 118 12.76 -2.67 -1.62
C PHE A 118 14.28 -2.90 -1.54
N ALA A 119 14.94 -2.26 -0.58
CA ALA A 119 16.31 -2.58 -0.17
C ALA A 119 16.31 -3.48 1.07
N GLU A 120 17.35 -4.30 1.22
CA GLU A 120 17.59 -5.09 2.43
C GLU A 120 18.64 -4.42 3.30
N ASP A 121 18.39 -4.38 4.60
CA ASP A 121 19.26 -3.85 5.63
C ASP A 121 19.17 -4.74 6.89
N GLN A 122 19.83 -4.35 7.95
CA GLN A 122 19.78 -5.02 9.25
C GLN A 122 19.37 -4.00 10.31
N ASP A 123 18.52 -4.44 11.23
CA ASP A 123 18.21 -3.66 12.42
C ASP A 123 19.37 -3.70 13.45
N ALA A 124 19.19 -3.01 14.59
CA ALA A 124 20.21 -2.93 15.63
C ALA A 124 20.60 -4.29 16.25
N ASP A 125 19.75 -5.30 16.15
CA ASP A 125 19.94 -6.66 16.65
C ASP A 125 20.39 -7.64 15.53
N ALA A 126 20.81 -7.12 14.37
CA ALA A 126 21.15 -7.86 13.16
C ALA A 126 19.98 -8.71 12.60
N GLY A 127 18.74 -8.35 12.92
CA GLY A 127 17.53 -8.86 12.29
C GLY A 127 17.37 -8.33 10.87
N ARG A 128 16.67 -9.06 10.03
CA ARG A 128 16.37 -8.64 8.67
C ARG A 128 15.43 -7.43 8.69
N LEU A 129 15.86 -6.33 8.07
CA LEU A 129 15.09 -5.12 7.89
C LEU A 129 14.90 -4.86 6.40
N LEU A 130 13.70 -4.60 5.96
CA LEU A 130 13.42 -4.15 4.60
C LEU A 130 13.14 -2.64 4.61
N ILE A 131 13.74 -1.95 3.66
CA ILE A 131 13.55 -0.51 3.44
C ILE A 131 12.78 -0.30 2.15
N ASP A 132 11.72 0.47 2.24
CA ASP A 132 10.88 0.87 1.12
C ASP A 132 11.59 1.94 0.27
N ALA A 133 12.54 1.49 -0.53
CA ALA A 133 13.47 2.36 -1.24
C ALA A 133 13.08 2.60 -2.70
N HIS A 134 12.18 1.79 -3.26
CA HIS A 134 11.76 1.86 -4.67
C HIS A 134 12.92 1.96 -5.67
N GLY A 135 14.05 1.33 -5.36
CA GLY A 135 15.28 1.36 -6.15
C GLY A 135 15.70 -0.01 -6.70
N ALA A 136 14.84 -1.02 -6.59
CA ALA A 136 15.08 -2.39 -7.03
C ALA A 136 13.91 -2.94 -7.84
N PRO A 137 14.10 -4.02 -8.63
CA PRO A 137 13.00 -4.72 -9.29
C PRO A 137 11.97 -5.23 -8.28
N VAL A 138 10.71 -5.29 -8.72
CA VAL A 138 9.63 -5.90 -7.95
C VAL A 138 9.97 -7.36 -7.63
N ALA A 139 9.98 -7.71 -6.34
CA ALA A 139 10.37 -9.03 -5.87
C ALA A 139 9.28 -10.09 -6.15
N ASP A 140 9.69 -11.37 -6.26
CA ASP A 140 8.78 -12.49 -6.51
C ASP A 140 7.68 -12.61 -5.45
N ALA A 141 8.00 -12.30 -4.19
CA ALA A 141 7.03 -12.28 -3.10
C ALA A 141 5.94 -11.21 -3.33
N VAL A 142 6.33 -10.02 -3.79
CA VAL A 142 5.40 -8.92 -4.12
C VAL A 142 4.53 -9.30 -5.33
N TRP A 143 5.11 -9.90 -6.37
CA TRP A 143 4.35 -10.46 -7.51
C TRP A 143 3.32 -11.51 -7.08
N SER A 144 3.67 -12.34 -6.10
CA SER A 144 2.76 -13.37 -5.57
C SER A 144 1.58 -12.76 -4.82
N LEU A 145 1.83 -11.72 -4.02
CA LEU A 145 0.79 -10.95 -3.32
C LEU A 145 -0.10 -10.17 -4.31
N TYR A 146 0.49 -9.61 -5.36
CA TYR A 146 -0.25 -8.95 -6.44
C TYR A 146 -1.24 -9.91 -7.11
N ARG A 147 -0.79 -11.13 -7.49
CA ARG A 147 -1.69 -12.16 -8.02
C ARG A 147 -2.83 -12.48 -7.05
N ARG A 148 -2.53 -12.60 -5.76
CA ARG A 148 -3.53 -12.85 -4.71
C ARG A 148 -4.55 -11.72 -4.63
N THR A 149 -4.10 -10.47 -4.70
CA THR A 149 -4.96 -9.29 -4.72
C THR A 149 -5.91 -9.32 -5.91
N LEU A 150 -5.38 -9.51 -7.12
CA LEU A 150 -6.20 -9.54 -8.35
C LEU A 150 -7.18 -10.72 -8.40
N ALA A 151 -6.83 -11.87 -7.81
CA ALA A 151 -7.75 -13.01 -7.71
C ALA A 151 -9.01 -12.66 -6.90
N ARG A 152 -8.90 -11.73 -5.93
CA ARG A 152 -10.00 -11.23 -5.10
C ARG A 152 -10.73 -10.04 -5.74
N SER A 153 -10.00 -9.01 -6.12
CA SER A 153 -10.56 -7.77 -6.64
C SER A 153 -11.04 -7.88 -8.09
N GLY A 154 -10.32 -8.62 -8.90
CA GLY A 154 -10.31 -8.50 -10.36
C GLY A 154 -9.31 -7.44 -10.83
N PRO A 155 -9.35 -7.06 -12.11
CA PRO A 155 -8.40 -6.09 -12.66
C PRO A 155 -8.61 -4.69 -12.04
N ILE A 156 -7.51 -4.14 -11.52
CA ILE A 156 -7.41 -2.78 -10.98
C ILE A 156 -6.25 -2.07 -11.69
N PRO A 157 -6.33 -0.76 -12.00
CA PRO A 157 -5.17 0.02 -12.46
C PRO A 157 -3.96 -0.21 -11.58
N THR A 158 -2.80 -0.42 -12.18
CA THR A 158 -1.57 -0.77 -11.46
C THR A 158 -0.42 0.07 -11.97
N LEU A 159 0.33 0.67 -11.05
CA LEU A 159 1.55 1.44 -11.28
C LEU A 159 2.76 0.61 -10.85
N ILE A 160 3.85 0.65 -11.64
CA ILE A 160 5.18 0.23 -11.23
C ILE A 160 5.94 1.48 -10.82
N GLU A 161 6.43 1.51 -9.59
CA GLU A 161 7.07 2.68 -9.00
C GLU A 161 8.58 2.48 -8.86
N TRP A 162 9.34 3.49 -9.32
CA TRP A 162 10.78 3.56 -9.20
C TRP A 162 11.18 4.99 -8.85
N ASP A 163 11.64 5.22 -7.61
CA ASP A 163 12.00 6.54 -7.10
C ASP A 163 13.51 6.72 -6.99
N ASN A 164 14.24 5.64 -6.74
CA ASN A 164 15.69 5.63 -6.61
C ASN A 164 16.31 4.66 -7.61
N ASP A 165 17.58 4.89 -7.96
CA ASP A 165 18.35 4.02 -8.87
C ASP A 165 17.58 3.62 -10.14
N VAL A 166 16.84 4.60 -10.71
CA VAL A 166 15.93 4.40 -11.84
C VAL A 166 16.68 3.74 -12.99
N PRO A 167 16.29 2.54 -13.41
CA PRO A 167 17.00 1.79 -14.44
C PRO A 167 16.69 2.31 -15.85
N ASP A 168 17.33 1.70 -16.84
CA ASP A 168 16.94 1.94 -18.23
C ASP A 168 15.46 1.66 -18.46
N PHE A 169 14.81 2.50 -19.26
CA PHE A 169 13.38 2.44 -19.56
C PHE A 169 12.90 1.05 -20.02
N ALA A 170 13.76 0.32 -20.74
CA ALA A 170 13.44 -1.04 -21.18
C ALA A 170 13.19 -2.00 -20.02
N LYS A 171 13.87 -1.82 -18.87
CA LYS A 171 13.66 -2.64 -17.66
C LYS A 171 12.32 -2.32 -17.02
N VAL A 172 11.96 -1.05 -16.89
CA VAL A 172 10.65 -0.63 -16.38
C VAL A 172 9.52 -1.17 -17.27
N VAL A 173 9.67 -1.08 -18.59
CA VAL A 173 8.70 -1.63 -19.56
C VAL A 173 8.54 -3.15 -19.41
N ALA A 174 9.63 -3.86 -19.08
CA ALA A 174 9.54 -5.31 -18.85
C ALA A 174 8.69 -5.64 -17.60
N GLU A 175 8.84 -4.90 -16.52
CA GLU A 175 8.02 -5.08 -15.31
C GLU A 175 6.54 -4.70 -15.56
N VAL A 176 6.27 -3.60 -16.24
CA VAL A 176 4.92 -3.22 -16.69
C VAL A 176 4.29 -4.33 -17.54
N SER A 177 5.09 -4.94 -18.43
CA SER A 177 4.63 -6.04 -19.27
C SER A 177 4.27 -7.27 -18.45
N LEU A 178 5.06 -7.60 -17.42
CA LEU A 178 4.77 -8.69 -16.48
C LEU A 178 3.49 -8.40 -15.68
N ALA A 179 3.34 -7.20 -15.13
CA ALA A 179 2.13 -6.79 -14.43
C ALA A 179 0.89 -6.95 -15.31
N ARG A 180 0.99 -6.53 -16.59
CA ARG A 180 -0.09 -6.67 -17.58
C ARG A 180 -0.45 -8.13 -17.86
N VAL A 181 0.55 -9.01 -18.00
CA VAL A 181 0.31 -10.45 -18.19
C VAL A 181 -0.45 -11.02 -16.99
N ILE A 182 -0.01 -10.74 -15.76
CA ILE A 182 -0.66 -11.18 -14.53
C ILE A 182 -2.11 -10.70 -14.47
N LEU A 183 -2.34 -9.43 -14.77
CA LEU A 183 -3.67 -8.82 -14.75
C LEU A 183 -4.63 -9.52 -15.72
N VAL A 184 -4.18 -9.81 -16.94
CA VAL A 184 -4.99 -10.51 -17.97
C VAL A 184 -5.26 -11.97 -17.57
N GLU A 185 -4.26 -12.67 -17.02
CA GLU A 185 -4.43 -14.05 -16.53
C GLU A 185 -5.47 -14.13 -15.42
N GLU A 186 -5.39 -13.26 -14.40
CA GLU A 186 -6.32 -13.29 -13.27
C GLU A 186 -7.73 -12.83 -13.68
N ALA A 187 -7.86 -11.87 -14.58
CA ALA A 187 -9.14 -11.49 -15.17
C ALA A 187 -9.80 -12.67 -15.89
N THR A 188 -9.01 -13.43 -16.67
CA THR A 188 -9.49 -14.62 -17.40
C THR A 188 -9.92 -15.74 -16.45
N ARG A 189 -9.12 -16.02 -15.41
CA ARG A 189 -9.44 -17.02 -14.37
C ARG A 189 -10.74 -16.68 -13.65
N ARG A 190 -10.92 -15.41 -13.29
CA ARG A 190 -12.12 -14.92 -12.60
C ARG A 190 -13.37 -15.07 -13.46
N ASN A 191 -13.29 -14.75 -14.75
CA ASN A 191 -14.42 -14.92 -15.68
C ASN A 191 -14.83 -16.38 -15.82
N ARG A 192 -13.87 -17.31 -15.90
CA ARG A 192 -14.14 -18.76 -15.93
C ARG A 192 -14.85 -19.26 -14.66
N ARG A 193 -14.42 -18.79 -13.47
CA ARG A 193 -15.05 -19.16 -12.19
C ARG A 193 -16.48 -18.61 -12.03
N ARG A 194 -16.82 -17.50 -12.68
CA ARG A 194 -18.18 -16.93 -12.66
C ARG A 194 -19.11 -17.61 -13.66
N ALA A 195 -18.56 -18.29 -14.67
CA ALA A 195 -19.31 -18.99 -15.70
C ALA A 195 -19.53 -20.48 -15.39
N ALA A 196 -18.89 -21.03 -14.35
CA ALA A 196 -19.04 -22.39 -13.85
C ALA A 196 -19.96 -22.47 -12.64
#